data_3ea576625f4147a0124c62b720196d57
#
_entry.id   3ea576625f4147a0124c62b720196d57
#
_cell.length_a   1.000
_cell.length_b   1.000
_cell.length_c   1.000
_cell.angle_alpha   90.00
_cell.angle_beta   90.00
_cell.angle_gamma   90.00
#
_symmetry.space_group_name_H-M   'P 1'
#
loop_
_entity.id
_entity.type
_entity.pdbx_description
1 polymer ?
#
loop_
_entity_poly.entity_id
_entity_poly.type
_entity_poly.pdbx_seq_one_letter_code
_entity_poly.pdbx_strand_id
1 'polypeptide(L)'
;EMCIRDRVLVRRYESNRRPHPLQGGGRILDGIRSERRILAPIRARADALIDTTNMNVHDLNRHMRDVVAGEGERPMKLTVMSFGFKNGIPLDADWVCDVRFLANPYWVSELRHLTGRDTPVAKYVLDQPGAEEFAGNMVNMLTPIFDGYLTELKPFVTIAVGCTGGQHRSVALAEKMSELFRAQGLPVRTVHRDLGLE
;
A
#
# COMPACT_ATOMS: atom_id res chain seq x y z
N GLU A 1 16.17 19.65 1.39
CA GLU A 1 16.42 19.93 2.82
C GLU A 1 15.16 20.46 3.49
N MET A 2 14.92 20.05 4.75
CA MET A 2 13.83 20.58 5.58
C MET A 2 14.34 21.70 6.45
N CYS A 3 13.64 22.83 6.52
CA CYS A 3 13.95 23.92 7.43
C CYS A 3 12.74 24.25 8.34
N ILE A 4 13.04 24.91 9.46
CA ILE A 4 12.05 25.26 10.47
C ILE A 4 12.53 26.51 11.21
N ARG A 5 11.61 27.40 11.62
CA ARG A 5 11.98 28.60 12.38
C ARG A 5 12.51 28.24 13.77
N ASP A 6 13.58 28.91 14.20
CA ASP A 6 14.25 28.64 15.48
C ASP A 6 13.30 28.60 16.68
N ARG A 7 12.34 29.55 16.74
CA ARG A 7 11.33 29.59 17.82
C ARG A 7 10.49 28.31 17.88
N VAL A 8 10.11 27.75 16.73
CA VAL A 8 9.30 26.53 16.67
C VAL A 8 10.14 25.32 17.07
N LEU A 9 11.40 25.31 16.65
CA LEU A 9 12.34 24.24 16.98
C LEU A 9 12.64 24.22 18.48
N VAL A 10 12.93 25.37 19.10
CA VAL A 10 13.11 25.52 20.55
C VAL A 10 11.91 24.94 21.28
N ARG A 11 10.68 25.36 20.91
CA ARG A 11 9.45 24.86 21.54
C ARG A 11 9.29 23.33 21.42
N ARG A 12 9.67 22.75 20.26
CA ARG A 12 9.61 21.30 20.06
C ARG A 12 10.62 20.55 20.94
N TYR A 13 11.81 21.06 21.15
CA TYR A 13 12.79 20.50 22.07
C TYR A 13 12.31 20.60 23.53
N GLU A 14 11.79 21.74 23.93
CA GLU A 14 11.23 21.97 25.28
C GLU A 14 10.04 21.05 25.59
N SER A 15 9.09 20.92 24.63
CA SER A 15 7.91 20.06 24.83
C SER A 15 8.27 18.58 24.95
N ASN A 16 9.32 18.13 24.29
CA ASN A 16 9.82 16.75 24.36
C ASN A 16 10.84 16.53 25.50
N ARG A 17 11.21 17.59 26.25
CA ARG A 17 12.21 17.55 27.35
C ARG A 17 13.53 16.91 26.91
N ARG A 18 13.97 17.13 25.68
CA ARG A 18 15.23 16.61 25.14
C ARG A 18 16.22 17.74 24.91
N PRO A 19 17.49 17.59 25.33
CA PRO A 19 18.52 18.56 24.98
C PRO A 19 18.83 18.50 23.49
N HIS A 20 19.27 19.62 22.92
CA HIS A 20 19.77 19.65 21.54
C HIS A 20 21.16 18.97 21.48
N PRO A 21 21.44 18.07 20.51
CA PRO A 21 22.71 17.33 20.45
C PRO A 21 23.95 18.22 20.45
N LEU A 22 23.89 19.41 19.86
CA LEU A 22 24.99 20.37 19.77
C LEU A 22 24.93 21.49 20.84
N GLN A 23 24.06 21.34 21.83
CA GLN A 23 23.86 22.34 22.87
C GLN A 23 25.03 22.40 23.86
N GLY A 24 25.69 21.26 24.14
CA GLY A 24 26.70 21.15 25.21
C GLY A 24 26.11 21.58 26.57
N GLY A 25 26.83 22.44 27.29
CA GLY A 25 26.36 23.08 28.52
C GLY A 25 25.59 24.40 28.31
N GLY A 26 25.31 24.78 27.04
CA GLY A 26 24.67 26.04 26.68
C GLY A 26 23.14 25.92 26.54
N ARG A 27 22.56 26.90 25.89
CA ARG A 27 21.11 26.94 25.62
C ARG A 27 20.76 26.14 24.34
N ILE A 28 19.52 25.66 24.25
CA ILE A 28 18.99 24.99 23.05
C ILE A 28 19.24 25.84 21.78
N LEU A 29 19.01 27.14 21.87
CA LEU A 29 19.22 28.07 20.75
C LEU A 29 20.68 28.11 20.24
N ASP A 30 21.64 27.95 21.12
CA ASP A 30 23.08 27.96 20.76
C ASP A 30 23.43 26.66 19.99
N GLY A 31 22.83 25.52 20.39
CA GLY A 31 22.90 24.25 19.65
C GLY A 31 22.29 24.35 18.26
N ILE A 32 21.09 24.92 18.13
CA ILE A 32 20.39 25.15 16.85
C ILE A 32 21.25 26.03 15.90
N ARG A 33 21.83 27.10 16.42
CA ARG A 33 22.70 27.99 15.61
C ARG A 33 23.96 27.27 15.13
N SER A 34 24.54 26.42 15.96
CA SER A 34 25.71 25.60 15.59
C SER A 34 25.33 24.59 14.50
N GLU A 35 24.21 23.91 14.62
CA GLU A 35 23.69 22.98 13.61
C GLU A 35 23.47 23.70 12.26
N ARG A 36 22.84 24.86 12.26
CA ARG A 36 22.62 25.65 11.02
C ARG A 36 23.91 26.01 10.31
N ARG A 37 24.98 26.33 11.05
CA ARG A 37 26.29 26.61 10.44
C ARG A 37 26.88 25.36 9.78
N ILE A 38 26.73 24.19 10.41
CA ILE A 38 27.18 22.91 9.86
C ILE A 38 26.38 22.55 8.60
N LEU A 39 25.09 22.78 8.61
CA LEU A 39 24.19 22.45 7.50
C LEU A 39 24.19 23.48 6.36
N ALA A 40 24.77 24.68 6.54
CA ALA A 40 24.75 25.72 5.53
C ALA A 40 25.28 25.29 4.13
N PRO A 41 26.38 24.51 4.01
CA PRO A 41 26.86 24.04 2.72
C PRO A 41 25.89 23.06 2.04
N ILE A 42 25.19 22.20 2.81
CA ILE A 42 24.17 21.27 2.31
C ILE A 42 22.95 22.05 1.81
N ARG A 43 22.52 23.04 2.59
CA ARG A 43 21.41 23.93 2.23
C ARG A 43 21.64 24.68 0.92
N ALA A 44 22.88 25.15 0.70
CA ALA A 44 23.24 25.86 -0.53
C ALA A 44 23.23 24.99 -1.79
N ARG A 45 23.26 23.65 -1.65
CA ARG A 45 23.25 22.68 -2.74
C ARG A 45 21.98 21.86 -2.83
N ALA A 46 20.98 22.17 -2.00
CA ALA A 46 19.73 21.44 -1.99
C ALA A 46 18.85 21.83 -3.21
N ASP A 47 18.35 20.85 -3.93
CA ASP A 47 17.43 21.03 -5.06
C ASP A 47 16.06 21.55 -4.59
N ALA A 48 15.65 21.21 -3.36
CA ALA A 48 14.41 21.67 -2.75
C ALA A 48 14.60 21.99 -1.26
N LEU A 49 13.98 23.07 -0.81
CA LEU A 49 13.91 23.49 0.59
C LEU A 49 12.46 23.47 1.07
N ILE A 50 12.17 22.70 2.11
CA ILE A 50 10.83 22.57 2.67
C ILE A 50 10.79 23.23 4.05
N ASP A 51 9.98 24.30 4.21
CA ASP A 51 9.76 24.94 5.51
C ASP A 51 8.67 24.18 6.29
N THR A 52 9.09 23.44 7.29
CA THR A 52 8.19 22.61 8.13
C THR A 52 7.62 23.37 9.33
N THR A 53 7.78 24.69 9.40
CA THR A 53 7.39 25.52 10.54
C THR A 53 5.92 25.34 10.94
N ASN A 54 5.03 25.33 9.95
CA ASN A 54 3.58 25.24 10.13
C ASN A 54 2.99 23.92 9.63
N MET A 55 3.85 22.94 9.28
CA MET A 55 3.41 21.64 8.78
C MET A 55 3.23 20.64 9.91
N ASN A 56 2.17 19.87 9.85
CA ASN A 56 2.04 18.61 10.59
C ASN A 56 2.72 17.47 9.78
N VAL A 57 2.75 16.26 10.36
CA VAL A 57 3.40 15.11 9.74
C VAL A 57 2.75 14.72 8.40
N HIS A 58 1.42 14.86 8.30
CA HIS A 58 0.67 14.54 7.08
C HIS A 58 0.95 15.55 5.96
N ASP A 59 1.00 16.85 6.30
CA ASP A 59 1.34 17.90 5.34
C ASP A 59 2.76 17.73 4.80
N LEU A 60 3.72 17.46 5.69
CA LEU A 60 5.11 17.20 5.30
C LEU A 60 5.23 16.00 4.36
N ASN A 61 4.54 14.89 4.69
CA ASN A 61 4.59 13.69 3.88
C ASN A 61 3.97 13.91 2.49
N ARG A 62 2.85 14.64 2.42
CA ARG A 62 2.23 15.04 1.14
C ARG A 62 3.21 15.85 0.31
N HIS A 63 3.80 16.88 0.89
CA HIS A 63 4.75 17.78 0.21
C HIS A 63 6.02 17.02 -0.24
N MET A 64 6.54 16.10 0.58
CA MET A 64 7.67 15.25 0.20
C MET A 64 7.34 14.36 -1.01
N ARG A 65 6.12 13.83 -1.09
CA ARG A 65 5.70 13.05 -2.25
C ARG A 65 5.64 13.90 -3.52
N ASP A 66 5.09 15.10 -3.44
CA ASP A 66 4.98 16.00 -4.57
C ASP A 66 6.38 16.37 -5.12
N VAL A 67 7.35 16.59 -4.21
CA VAL A 67 8.74 16.88 -4.59
C VAL A 67 9.45 15.69 -5.22
N VAL A 68 9.19 14.47 -4.75
CA VAL A 68 9.92 13.26 -5.21
C VAL A 68 9.25 12.58 -6.40
N ALA A 69 7.91 12.55 -6.45
CA ALA A 69 7.15 11.82 -7.47
C ALA A 69 6.79 12.67 -8.71
N GLY A 70 6.93 14.00 -8.64
CA GLY A 70 6.42 14.91 -9.68
C GLY A 70 4.90 15.10 -9.60
N GLU A 71 4.41 16.20 -10.20
CA GLU A 71 2.97 16.47 -10.27
C GLU A 71 2.28 15.41 -11.14
N GLY A 72 1.39 14.62 -10.54
CA GLY A 72 0.47 13.74 -11.27
C GLY A 72 0.51 12.24 -10.95
N GLU A 73 1.56 11.71 -10.34
CA GLU A 73 1.57 10.31 -9.95
C GLU A 73 0.98 10.12 -8.54
N ARG A 74 -0.18 9.52 -8.47
CA ARG A 74 -0.73 8.96 -7.21
C ARG A 74 -0.14 7.56 -7.02
N PRO A 75 0.94 7.38 -6.25
CA PRO A 75 1.66 6.12 -6.22
C PRO A 75 1.02 5.13 -5.23
N MET A 76 -0.29 4.87 -5.35
CA MET A 76 -0.85 3.74 -4.63
C MET A 76 -0.43 2.44 -5.33
N LYS A 77 0.18 1.54 -4.57
CA LYS A 77 0.55 0.20 -5.04
C LYS A 77 -0.49 -0.80 -4.54
N LEU A 78 -1.43 -1.13 -5.42
CA LEU A 78 -2.45 -2.14 -5.16
C LEU A 78 -1.92 -3.52 -5.54
N THR A 79 -2.00 -4.45 -4.59
CA THR A 79 -1.70 -5.87 -4.80
C THR A 79 -2.98 -6.67 -4.62
N VAL A 80 -3.34 -7.48 -5.61
CA VAL A 80 -4.37 -8.51 -5.47
C VAL A 80 -3.65 -9.85 -5.39
N MET A 81 -3.82 -10.54 -4.25
CA MET A 81 -3.09 -11.78 -3.94
C MET A 81 -4.06 -12.95 -3.81
N SER A 82 -3.84 -14.04 -4.55
CA SER A 82 -4.52 -15.29 -4.27
C SER A 82 -3.77 -16.12 -3.23
N PHE A 83 -4.50 -16.81 -2.35
CA PHE A 83 -3.92 -17.68 -1.33
C PHE A 83 -4.81 -18.88 -1.01
N GLY A 84 -4.24 -19.89 -0.33
CA GLY A 84 -4.93 -21.03 0.24
C GLY A 84 -5.04 -20.92 1.75
N PHE A 85 -6.26 -21.03 2.29
CA PHE A 85 -6.46 -21.04 3.75
C PHE A 85 -5.68 -22.14 4.47
N LYS A 86 -5.41 -23.28 3.79
CA LYS A 86 -4.57 -24.35 4.35
C LYS A 86 -3.16 -23.89 4.72
N ASN A 87 -2.66 -22.82 4.06
CA ASN A 87 -1.33 -22.28 4.27
C ASN A 87 -1.35 -20.98 5.13
N GLY A 88 -2.47 -20.71 5.79
CA GLY A 88 -2.67 -19.51 6.61
C GLY A 88 -3.03 -18.25 5.82
N ILE A 89 -3.63 -17.29 6.51
CA ILE A 89 -3.99 -15.99 5.96
C ILE A 89 -2.73 -15.13 5.82
N PRO A 90 -2.54 -14.37 4.71
CA PRO A 90 -1.45 -13.41 4.60
C PRO A 90 -1.52 -12.36 5.71
N LEU A 91 -0.43 -12.15 6.44
CA LEU A 91 -0.37 -11.24 7.61
C LEU A 91 -0.38 -9.76 7.21
N ASP A 92 -0.01 -9.47 5.98
CA ASP A 92 0.05 -8.13 5.38
C ASP A 92 -1.17 -7.77 4.53
N ALA A 93 -2.22 -8.61 4.57
CA ALA A 93 -3.46 -8.33 3.86
C ALA A 93 -4.32 -7.29 4.59
N ASP A 94 -4.72 -6.25 3.88
CA ASP A 94 -5.68 -5.26 4.36
C ASP A 94 -7.12 -5.75 4.25
N TRP A 95 -7.38 -6.54 3.21
CA TRP A 95 -8.69 -7.14 2.92
C TRP A 95 -8.51 -8.62 2.63
N VAL A 96 -9.36 -9.44 3.23
CA VAL A 96 -9.37 -10.89 3.03
C VAL A 96 -10.76 -11.30 2.54
N CYS A 97 -10.80 -11.87 1.34
CA CYS A 97 -12.01 -12.35 0.69
C CYS A 97 -12.02 -13.88 0.68
N ASP A 98 -13.05 -14.50 1.24
CA ASP A 98 -13.25 -15.95 1.19
C ASP A 98 -14.15 -16.31 -0.01
N VAL A 99 -13.58 -17.04 -0.97
CA VAL A 99 -14.31 -17.48 -2.18
C VAL A 99 -14.60 -18.97 -2.18
N ARG A 100 -14.67 -19.60 -0.98
CA ARG A 100 -15.01 -21.02 -0.85
C ARG A 100 -16.49 -21.32 -1.03
N PHE A 101 -17.35 -20.29 -1.14
CA PHE A 101 -18.75 -20.45 -1.52
C PHE A 101 -18.94 -20.96 -2.94
N LEU A 102 -17.95 -20.78 -3.82
CA LEU A 102 -17.94 -21.32 -5.18
C LEU A 102 -17.63 -22.82 -5.18
N ALA A 103 -18.22 -23.56 -6.13
CA ALA A 103 -17.92 -24.98 -6.30
C ALA A 103 -16.43 -25.19 -6.64
N ASN A 104 -15.86 -26.26 -6.11
CA ASN A 104 -14.42 -26.49 -6.20
C ASN A 104 -14.05 -27.25 -7.49
N PRO A 105 -13.29 -26.65 -8.42
CA PRO A 105 -12.83 -27.32 -9.64
C PRO A 105 -12.04 -28.62 -9.40
N TYR A 106 -11.46 -28.78 -8.22
CA TYR A 106 -10.72 -29.99 -7.83
C TYR A 106 -11.54 -31.28 -7.95
N TRP A 107 -12.87 -31.19 -7.81
CA TRP A 107 -13.75 -32.35 -7.92
C TRP A 107 -14.10 -32.71 -9.37
N VAL A 108 -13.71 -31.87 -10.34
CA VAL A 108 -13.85 -32.15 -11.77
C VAL A 108 -12.54 -32.72 -12.27
N SER A 109 -12.55 -33.96 -12.75
CA SER A 109 -11.33 -34.73 -13.10
C SER A 109 -10.43 -33.98 -14.11
N GLU A 110 -11.05 -33.34 -15.11
CA GLU A 110 -10.38 -32.62 -16.18
C GLU A 110 -9.76 -31.29 -15.72
N LEU A 111 -10.24 -30.73 -14.59
CA LEU A 111 -9.80 -29.43 -14.08
C LEU A 111 -8.82 -29.55 -12.90
N ARG A 112 -8.78 -30.72 -12.25
CA ARG A 112 -8.03 -30.93 -10.99
C ARG A 112 -6.55 -30.56 -11.08
N HIS A 113 -5.91 -30.88 -12.19
CA HIS A 113 -4.47 -30.67 -12.42
C HIS A 113 -4.15 -29.30 -13.05
N LEU A 114 -5.17 -28.54 -13.43
CA LEU A 114 -5.05 -27.19 -13.95
C LEU A 114 -5.12 -26.17 -12.81
N THR A 115 -4.92 -24.89 -13.15
CA THR A 115 -4.93 -23.78 -12.20
C THR A 115 -6.01 -22.74 -12.57
N GLY A 116 -6.29 -21.81 -11.71
CA GLY A 116 -7.21 -20.71 -11.99
C GLY A 116 -6.74 -19.75 -13.10
N ARG A 117 -5.51 -19.88 -13.58
CA ARG A 117 -4.99 -19.13 -14.75
C ARG A 117 -5.32 -19.83 -16.07
N ASP A 118 -5.62 -21.11 -16.01
CA ASP A 118 -5.99 -21.86 -17.21
C ASP A 118 -7.43 -21.57 -17.58
N THR A 119 -7.68 -21.29 -18.85
CA THR A 119 -9.00 -20.89 -19.39
C THR A 119 -10.14 -21.81 -18.97
N PRO A 120 -10.01 -23.16 -19.00
CA PRO A 120 -11.11 -24.05 -18.59
C PRO A 120 -11.50 -23.86 -17.11
N VAL A 121 -10.51 -23.69 -16.23
CA VAL A 121 -10.74 -23.47 -14.78
C VAL A 121 -11.31 -22.07 -14.54
N ALA A 122 -10.70 -21.04 -15.14
CA ALA A 122 -11.18 -19.67 -15.02
C ALA A 122 -12.66 -19.57 -15.45
N LYS A 123 -12.99 -20.14 -16.61
CA LYS A 123 -14.37 -20.19 -17.10
C LYS A 123 -15.29 -20.92 -16.13
N TYR A 124 -14.91 -22.12 -15.69
CA TYR A 124 -15.70 -22.90 -14.73
C TYR A 124 -15.98 -22.13 -13.43
N VAL A 125 -15.02 -21.36 -12.94
CA VAL A 125 -15.17 -20.58 -11.71
C VAL A 125 -16.03 -19.34 -11.94
N LEU A 126 -15.78 -18.60 -13.01
CA LEU A 126 -16.44 -17.32 -13.27
C LEU A 126 -17.88 -17.50 -13.75
N ASP A 127 -18.20 -18.58 -14.46
CA ASP A 127 -19.57 -18.91 -14.89
C ASP A 127 -20.49 -19.34 -13.72
N GLN A 128 -19.94 -19.55 -12.52
CA GLN A 128 -20.79 -19.90 -11.37
C GLN A 128 -21.60 -18.70 -10.87
N PRO A 129 -22.84 -18.94 -10.42
CA PRO A 129 -23.69 -17.87 -9.89
C PRO A 129 -22.99 -17.08 -8.78
N GLY A 130 -22.96 -15.77 -8.92
CA GLY A 130 -22.37 -14.86 -7.94
C GLY A 130 -20.86 -14.64 -8.08
N ALA A 131 -20.12 -15.37 -8.92
CA ALA A 131 -18.67 -15.24 -9.01
C ALA A 131 -18.24 -13.88 -9.61
N GLU A 132 -18.75 -13.53 -10.78
CA GLU A 132 -18.45 -12.24 -11.41
C GLU A 132 -19.07 -11.08 -10.64
N GLU A 133 -20.30 -11.26 -10.12
CA GLU A 133 -20.96 -10.25 -9.30
C GLU A 133 -20.15 -9.97 -8.02
N PHE A 134 -19.65 -10.98 -7.36
CA PHE A 134 -18.76 -10.82 -6.20
C PHE A 134 -17.51 -10.00 -6.56
N ALA A 135 -16.82 -10.34 -7.66
CA ALA A 135 -15.64 -9.62 -8.10
C ALA A 135 -15.95 -8.14 -8.40
N GLY A 136 -17.03 -7.88 -9.12
CA GLY A 136 -17.48 -6.52 -9.45
C GLY A 136 -17.86 -5.71 -8.22
N ASN A 137 -18.64 -6.29 -7.30
CA ASN A 137 -19.07 -5.63 -6.07
C ASN A 137 -17.87 -5.30 -5.17
N MET A 138 -16.89 -6.21 -5.04
CA MET A 138 -15.66 -5.95 -4.28
C MET A 138 -14.87 -4.79 -4.87
N VAL A 139 -14.67 -4.76 -6.17
CA VAL A 139 -13.95 -3.69 -6.85
C VAL A 139 -14.69 -2.35 -6.69
N ASN A 140 -15.99 -2.31 -6.90
CA ASN A 140 -16.80 -1.10 -6.77
C ASN A 140 -16.85 -0.57 -5.33
N MET A 141 -16.86 -1.46 -4.34
CA MET A 141 -16.82 -1.09 -2.92
C MET A 141 -15.46 -0.52 -2.52
N LEU A 142 -14.37 -1.13 -3.00
CA LEU A 142 -13.03 -0.79 -2.54
C LEU A 142 -12.44 0.44 -3.24
N THR A 143 -12.76 0.68 -4.51
CA THR A 143 -12.20 1.78 -5.29
C THR A 143 -12.35 3.15 -4.62
N PRO A 144 -13.53 3.56 -4.12
CA PRO A 144 -13.67 4.86 -3.45
C PRO A 144 -12.93 4.95 -2.09
N ILE A 145 -12.61 3.80 -1.48
CA ILE A 145 -11.86 3.75 -0.21
C ILE A 145 -10.37 4.11 -0.43
N PHE A 146 -9.84 3.86 -1.61
CA PHE A 146 -8.42 4.09 -1.90
C PHE A 146 -8.01 5.56 -1.83
N ASP A 147 -8.89 6.50 -2.16
CA ASP A 147 -8.63 7.93 -1.97
C ASP A 147 -8.47 8.27 -0.47
N GLY A 148 -9.26 7.63 0.39
CA GLY A 148 -9.10 7.74 1.83
C GLY A 148 -7.75 7.19 2.32
N TYR A 149 -7.32 6.02 1.82
CA TYR A 149 -6.01 5.47 2.15
C TYR A 149 -4.85 6.37 1.72
N LEU A 150 -4.93 6.99 0.55
CA LEU A 150 -3.92 7.95 0.10
C LEU A 150 -3.89 9.19 0.98
N THR A 151 -5.04 9.68 1.43
CA THR A 151 -5.15 10.81 2.37
C THR A 151 -4.49 10.48 3.71
N GLU A 152 -4.72 9.27 4.22
CA GLU A 152 -4.13 8.76 5.46
C GLU A 152 -2.70 8.22 5.29
N LEU A 153 -2.04 8.53 4.17
CA LEU A 153 -0.65 8.18 3.89
C LEU A 153 -0.38 6.67 3.83
N LYS A 154 -1.36 5.87 3.43
CA LYS A 154 -1.24 4.43 3.21
C LYS A 154 -1.11 4.11 1.72
N PRO A 155 0.10 4.12 1.14
CA PRO A 155 0.30 3.94 -0.29
C PRO A 155 0.31 2.47 -0.75
N PHE A 156 0.29 1.51 0.16
CA PHE A 156 0.29 0.08 -0.13
C PHE A 156 -1.01 -0.53 0.35
N VAL A 157 -1.71 -1.24 -0.54
CA VAL A 157 -2.95 -1.96 -0.22
C VAL A 157 -2.85 -3.37 -0.77
N THR A 158 -3.11 -4.36 0.07
CA THR A 158 -3.14 -5.77 -0.31
C THR A 158 -4.54 -6.35 -0.11
N ILE A 159 -5.13 -6.84 -1.19
CA ILE A 159 -6.40 -7.57 -1.18
C ILE A 159 -6.09 -9.05 -1.38
N ALA A 160 -6.35 -9.88 -0.39
CA ALA A 160 -6.11 -11.30 -0.42
C ALA A 160 -7.40 -12.07 -0.71
N VAL A 161 -7.40 -12.87 -1.77
CA VAL A 161 -8.51 -13.72 -2.18
C VAL A 161 -8.18 -15.17 -1.83
N GLY A 162 -8.95 -15.79 -0.96
CA GLY A 162 -8.66 -17.10 -0.38
C GLY A 162 -9.61 -18.21 -0.81
N CYS A 163 -9.06 -19.34 -1.25
CA CYS A 163 -9.78 -20.61 -1.35
C CYS A 163 -9.09 -21.70 -0.52
N THR A 164 -9.50 -22.94 -0.59
CA THR A 164 -8.93 -23.99 0.26
C THR A 164 -7.42 -24.18 0.03
N GLY A 165 -7.02 -24.43 -1.22
CA GLY A 165 -5.62 -24.72 -1.57
C GLY A 165 -4.87 -23.62 -2.29
N GLY A 166 -5.53 -22.53 -2.72
CA GLY A 166 -4.85 -21.43 -3.43
C GLY A 166 -4.55 -21.70 -4.90
N GLN A 167 -5.12 -22.75 -5.51
CA GLN A 167 -4.77 -23.17 -6.88
C GLN A 167 -5.80 -22.76 -7.94
N HIS A 168 -7.10 -22.77 -7.63
CA HIS A 168 -8.18 -22.66 -8.60
C HIS A 168 -9.02 -21.37 -8.41
N ARG A 169 -10.03 -21.43 -7.50
CA ARG A 169 -11.04 -20.36 -7.31
C ARG A 169 -10.42 -18.99 -6.97
N SER A 170 -9.51 -19.00 -5.99
CA SER A 170 -8.83 -17.76 -5.56
C SER A 170 -7.97 -17.15 -6.66
N VAL A 171 -7.31 -18.01 -7.47
CA VAL A 171 -6.49 -17.55 -8.59
C VAL A 171 -7.36 -16.92 -9.67
N ALA A 172 -8.44 -17.58 -10.09
CA ALA A 172 -9.37 -17.06 -11.10
C ALA A 172 -10.00 -15.73 -10.67
N LEU A 173 -10.49 -15.66 -9.41
CA LEU A 173 -11.10 -14.43 -8.89
C LEU A 173 -10.05 -13.29 -8.70
N ALA A 174 -8.83 -13.59 -8.27
CA ALA A 174 -7.78 -12.59 -8.15
C ALA A 174 -7.38 -11.99 -9.51
N GLU A 175 -7.29 -12.82 -10.55
CA GLU A 175 -7.06 -12.33 -11.93
C GLU A 175 -8.22 -11.46 -12.41
N LYS A 176 -9.49 -11.90 -12.21
CA LYS A 176 -10.66 -11.12 -12.58
C LYS A 176 -10.75 -9.78 -11.86
N MET A 177 -10.55 -9.76 -10.55
CA MET A 177 -10.52 -8.51 -9.78
C MET A 177 -9.39 -7.58 -10.24
N SER A 178 -8.21 -8.14 -10.55
CA SER A 178 -7.09 -7.36 -11.07
C SER A 178 -7.41 -6.73 -12.43
N GLU A 179 -8.08 -7.47 -13.32
CA GLU A 179 -8.56 -6.96 -14.60
C GLU A 179 -9.53 -5.78 -14.40
N LEU A 180 -10.51 -5.94 -13.50
CA LEU A 180 -11.52 -4.92 -13.22
C LEU A 180 -10.90 -3.65 -12.62
N PHE A 181 -9.95 -3.77 -11.68
CA PHE A 181 -9.23 -2.61 -11.14
C PHE A 181 -8.41 -1.88 -12.22
N ARG A 182 -7.72 -2.64 -13.10
CA ARG A 182 -6.99 -2.04 -14.24
C ARG A 182 -7.92 -1.30 -15.19
N ALA A 183 -9.11 -1.84 -15.45
CA ALA A 183 -10.12 -1.19 -16.27
C ALA A 183 -10.61 0.15 -15.67
N GLN A 184 -10.50 0.32 -14.34
CA GLN A 184 -10.74 1.59 -13.64
C GLN A 184 -9.51 2.51 -13.58
N GLY A 185 -8.43 2.18 -14.29
CA GLY A 185 -7.20 2.99 -14.34
C GLY A 185 -6.28 2.81 -13.14
N LEU A 186 -6.49 1.80 -12.29
CA LEU A 186 -5.64 1.53 -11.13
C LEU A 186 -4.49 0.60 -11.51
N PRO A 187 -3.23 0.95 -11.23
CA PRO A 187 -2.10 0.04 -11.43
C PRO A 187 -2.15 -1.09 -10.39
N VAL A 188 -2.32 -2.33 -10.85
CA VAL A 188 -2.47 -3.51 -9.99
C VAL A 188 -1.37 -4.52 -10.26
N ARG A 189 -0.74 -4.98 -9.18
CA ARG A 189 0.12 -6.15 -9.17
C ARG A 189 -0.70 -7.37 -8.75
N THR A 190 -0.75 -8.41 -9.59
CA THR A 190 -1.36 -9.70 -9.23
C THR A 190 -0.27 -10.65 -8.72
N VAL A 191 -0.53 -11.33 -7.62
CA VAL A 191 0.39 -12.28 -6.99
C VAL A 191 -0.40 -13.56 -6.61
N HIS A 192 0.18 -14.70 -6.87
CA HIS A 192 -0.38 -15.99 -6.46
C HIS A 192 0.57 -16.64 -5.45
N ARG A 193 0.29 -16.44 -4.15
CA ARG A 193 1.20 -16.85 -3.06
C ARG A 193 1.45 -18.36 -3.05
N ASP A 194 0.38 -19.12 -3.22
CA ASP A 194 0.42 -20.57 -3.02
C ASP A 194 0.31 -21.38 -4.33
N LEU A 195 0.32 -20.71 -5.47
CA LEU A 195 0.25 -21.39 -6.76
C LEU A 195 1.50 -22.25 -7.00
N GLY A 196 1.28 -23.55 -7.24
CA GLY A 196 2.36 -24.52 -7.42
C GLY A 196 2.90 -25.12 -6.11
N LEU A 197 2.33 -24.75 -4.94
CA LEU A 197 2.61 -25.45 -3.69
C LEU A 197 1.65 -26.66 -3.55
N GLU A 198 2.18 -27.87 -3.38
CA GLU A 198 1.42 -29.08 -3.12
C GLU A 198 0.98 -29.21 -1.65
#